data_658ddd7b8f57f863c897ba256e162153
#
_entry.id   658ddd7b8f57f863c897ba256e162153
#
_cell.length_a   1.000
_cell.length_b   1.000
_cell.length_c   1.000
_cell.angle_alpha   90.00
_cell.angle_beta   90.00
_cell.angle_gamma   90.00
#
_symmetry.space_group_name_H-M   'P 1'
#
loop_
_entity.id
_entity.type
_entity.pdbx_description
1 polymer ?
#
loop_
_entity_poly.entity_id
_entity_poly.type
_entity_poly.pdbx_seq_one_letter_code
_entity_poly.pdbx_strand_id
1 'polypeptide(L)'
;MSGSANHLLDAKTREALQRLVWRLRGRRAVSTATGSERSIFRGRGMEFDQVVKYTFGDDIRDVDWNVTAKLGDLYRKCFVEEREVVVFIVFHDDPALQFGSGPRSKREVAIELACYALLLAATKRERVGLLHRSSSTEHRLQPTRDRRRILAEVVRLLQSVSPPLRQPCERCRQPTVVTGIPRGSLVLWLAEIPEGSPSPQWRAWSRHYDLRGVRVEDAWERSVPNDLSAPIFDPIADQIVRMKPDASVRAMHGQWRDERERRWISWWPDSRRRNVMDVAADPLNQFIKMLRAGEKRR
;
A
#
# COMPACT_ATOMS: atom_id res chain seq x y z
N MET A 1 -15.06 27.02 15.50
CA MET A 1 -14.33 27.51 14.31
C MET A 1 -14.12 26.36 13.34
N SER A 2 -15.18 25.89 12.68
CA SER A 2 -15.20 24.67 11.84
C SER A 2 -15.55 24.95 10.36
N GLY A 3 -15.59 26.21 9.93
CA GLY A 3 -16.12 26.60 8.63
C GLY A 3 -15.11 26.93 7.53
N SER A 4 -13.81 27.07 7.84
CA SER A 4 -12.86 27.69 6.92
C SER A 4 -12.11 26.75 5.96
N ALA A 5 -12.11 25.44 6.21
CA ALA A 5 -11.38 24.48 5.35
C ALA A 5 -12.19 23.99 4.14
N ASN A 6 -13.50 24.23 4.13
CA ASN A 6 -14.41 23.66 3.13
C ASN A 6 -14.48 24.46 1.82
N HIS A 7 -13.95 25.68 1.77
CA HIS A 7 -13.99 26.54 0.57
C HIS A 7 -12.84 26.32 -0.41
N LEU A 8 -11.81 25.57 -0.03
CA LEU A 8 -10.61 25.35 -0.86
C LEU A 8 -10.64 24.07 -1.70
N LEU A 9 -11.66 23.21 -1.51
CA LEU A 9 -11.78 21.98 -2.27
C LEU A 9 -12.67 22.20 -3.50
N ASP A 10 -12.16 21.86 -4.66
CA ASP A 10 -12.99 21.78 -5.85
C ASP A 10 -14.09 20.71 -5.71
N ALA A 11 -15.16 20.82 -6.48
CA ALA A 11 -16.32 19.92 -6.38
C ALA A 11 -15.91 18.45 -6.62
N LYS A 12 -15.02 18.20 -7.58
CA LYS A 12 -14.53 16.85 -7.92
C LYS A 12 -13.75 16.19 -6.77
N THR A 13 -12.85 16.94 -6.16
CA THR A 13 -12.07 16.46 -5.01
C THR A 13 -12.96 16.20 -3.79
N ARG A 14 -13.94 17.06 -3.55
CA ARG A 14 -14.91 16.89 -2.46
C ARG A 14 -15.74 15.62 -2.66
N GLU A 15 -16.26 15.41 -3.85
CA GLU A 15 -17.02 14.20 -4.18
C GLU A 15 -16.17 12.93 -4.04
N ALA A 16 -14.93 12.94 -4.55
CA ALA A 16 -14.01 11.83 -4.41
C ALA A 16 -13.72 11.49 -2.94
N LEU A 17 -13.42 12.50 -2.11
CA LEU A 17 -13.20 12.33 -0.68
C LEU A 17 -14.43 11.77 0.04
N GLN A 18 -15.62 12.32 -0.25
CA GLN A 18 -16.88 11.82 0.31
C GLN A 18 -17.11 10.36 -0.07
N ARG A 19 -16.89 9.99 -1.33
CA ARG A 19 -17.01 8.61 -1.84
C ARG A 19 -16.07 7.66 -1.11
N LEU A 20 -14.80 8.03 -0.92
CA LEU A 20 -13.81 7.24 -0.18
C LEU A 20 -14.21 7.02 1.27
N VAL A 21 -14.59 8.08 1.97
CA VAL A 21 -15.02 8.02 3.38
C VAL A 21 -16.31 7.22 3.54
N TRP A 22 -17.28 7.39 2.64
CA TRP A 22 -18.54 6.64 2.67
C TRP A 22 -18.33 5.14 2.48
N ARG A 23 -17.49 4.75 1.51
CA ARG A 23 -17.13 3.35 1.28
C ARG A 23 -16.48 2.70 2.50
N LEU A 24 -15.55 3.40 3.15
CA LEU A 24 -14.91 2.91 4.37
C LEU A 24 -15.90 2.76 5.53
N ARG A 25 -16.84 3.70 5.69
CA ARG A 25 -17.90 3.64 6.74
C ARG A 25 -18.86 2.48 6.49
N GLY A 26 -19.31 2.27 5.26
CA GLY A 26 -20.18 1.16 4.90
C GLY A 26 -19.56 -0.20 5.22
N ARG A 27 -18.25 -0.34 5.02
CA ARG A 27 -17.50 -1.55 5.39
C ARG A 27 -17.37 -1.77 6.89
N ARG A 28 -17.24 -0.69 7.70
CA ARG A 28 -17.21 -0.80 9.15
C ARG A 28 -18.52 -1.36 9.70
N ALA A 29 -19.65 -0.90 9.20
CA ALA A 29 -20.96 -1.40 9.61
C ALA A 29 -21.11 -2.92 9.38
N VAL A 30 -20.52 -3.46 8.31
CA VAL A 30 -20.51 -4.92 8.03
C VAL A 30 -19.52 -5.67 8.93
N SER A 31 -18.38 -5.07 9.26
CA SER A 31 -17.34 -5.71 10.10
C SER A 31 -17.74 -5.78 11.58
N THR A 32 -18.38 -4.72 12.10
CA THR A 32 -18.91 -4.72 13.50
C THR A 32 -20.01 -5.74 13.70
N ALA A 33 -20.84 -5.99 12.69
CA ALA A 33 -21.88 -7.03 12.75
C ALA A 33 -21.33 -8.47 12.81
N THR A 34 -20.08 -8.68 12.39
CA THR A 34 -19.43 -10.02 12.38
C THR A 34 -18.46 -10.26 13.53
N GLY A 35 -18.32 -9.34 14.49
CA GLY A 35 -17.56 -9.55 15.74
C GLY A 35 -16.03 -9.74 15.58
N SER A 36 -15.46 -9.52 14.39
CA SER A 36 -14.06 -9.78 14.08
C SER A 36 -13.25 -8.49 13.95
N GLU A 37 -13.13 -7.71 15.01
CA GLU A 37 -12.19 -6.58 15.05
C GLU A 37 -10.86 -6.95 15.70
N ARG A 38 -10.05 -7.78 15.06
CA ARG A 38 -8.61 -7.79 15.34
C ARG A 38 -7.94 -6.67 14.55
N SER A 39 -7.09 -5.89 15.22
CA SER A 39 -6.33 -4.81 14.58
C SER A 39 -5.55 -5.35 13.38
N ILE A 40 -5.74 -4.75 12.21
CA ILE A 40 -4.98 -5.07 10.99
C ILE A 40 -3.51 -4.69 11.17
N PHE A 41 -3.24 -3.82 12.13
CA PHE A 41 -1.91 -3.34 12.49
C PHE A 41 -1.78 -3.41 14.01
N ARG A 42 -0.86 -4.23 14.53
CA ARG A 42 -0.58 -4.29 15.96
C ARG A 42 0.45 -3.20 16.32
N GLY A 43 0.17 -2.46 17.36
CA GLY A 43 0.97 -1.35 17.86
C GLY A 43 1.69 -1.67 19.17
N ARG A 44 2.50 -0.75 19.66
CA ARG A 44 3.40 -0.91 20.81
C ARG A 44 2.65 -0.83 22.14
N GLY A 45 2.66 -1.93 22.86
CA GLY A 45 2.25 -2.06 24.25
C GLY A 45 2.93 -3.30 24.81
N MET A 46 3.02 -3.42 26.11
CA MET A 46 3.29 -4.72 26.73
C MET A 46 1.96 -5.47 26.77
N GLU A 47 1.71 -6.34 25.79
CA GLU A 47 0.54 -7.21 25.80
C GLU A 47 0.86 -8.43 26.63
N PHE A 48 -0.01 -8.74 27.60
CA PHE A 48 0.08 -9.97 28.34
C PHE A 48 -0.04 -11.15 27.37
N ASP A 49 1.00 -11.98 27.30
CA ASP A 49 1.04 -13.16 26.43
C ASP A 49 0.56 -14.39 27.21
N GLN A 50 1.29 -14.73 28.27
CA GLN A 50 1.02 -15.92 29.05
C GLN A 50 1.61 -15.79 30.44
N VAL A 51 1.18 -16.69 31.32
CA VAL A 51 1.81 -16.92 32.63
C VAL A 51 2.70 -18.14 32.52
N VAL A 52 3.96 -18.00 32.88
CA VAL A 52 4.93 -19.11 32.90
C VAL A 52 5.46 -19.30 34.31
N LYS A 53 5.95 -20.51 34.61
CA LYS A 53 6.59 -20.79 35.90
C LYS A 53 7.84 -19.92 36.07
N TYR A 54 7.97 -19.26 37.20
CA TYR A 54 9.11 -18.43 37.55
C TYR A 54 10.39 -19.29 37.65
N THR A 55 11.46 -18.83 37.04
CA THR A 55 12.79 -19.48 37.16
C THR A 55 13.76 -18.51 37.82
N PHE A 56 14.75 -19.08 38.53
CA PHE A 56 15.75 -18.26 39.20
C PHE A 56 16.50 -17.36 38.20
N GLY A 57 16.47 -16.05 38.45
CA GLY A 57 17.04 -15.03 37.56
C GLY A 57 15.98 -14.18 36.81
N ASP A 58 14.70 -14.56 36.85
CA ASP A 58 13.62 -13.75 36.33
C ASP A 58 13.34 -12.52 37.22
N ASP A 59 12.76 -11.45 36.69
CA ASP A 59 12.42 -10.26 37.48
C ASP A 59 11.23 -10.56 38.41
N ILE A 60 11.42 -10.37 39.70
CA ILE A 60 10.38 -10.61 40.72
C ILE A 60 9.18 -9.65 40.59
N ARG A 61 9.36 -8.54 39.92
CA ARG A 61 8.27 -7.58 39.67
C ARG A 61 7.23 -8.11 38.70
N ASP A 62 7.59 -9.10 37.87
CA ASP A 62 6.69 -9.72 36.90
C ASP A 62 5.88 -10.87 37.50
N VAL A 63 6.07 -11.20 38.80
CA VAL A 63 5.33 -12.28 39.46
C VAL A 63 3.83 -11.98 39.49
N ASP A 64 3.04 -12.95 38.99
CA ASP A 64 1.59 -12.93 39.15
C ASP A 64 1.17 -13.57 40.47
N TRP A 65 0.98 -12.72 41.48
CA TRP A 65 0.61 -13.19 42.82
C TRP A 65 -0.75 -13.89 42.86
N ASN A 66 -1.68 -13.57 41.96
CA ASN A 66 -3.01 -14.22 41.89
C ASN A 66 -2.90 -15.66 41.39
N VAL A 67 -2.11 -15.90 40.36
CA VAL A 67 -1.87 -17.26 39.82
C VAL A 67 -1.00 -18.05 40.78
N THR A 68 0.05 -17.45 41.32
CA THR A 68 0.93 -18.03 42.33
C THR A 68 0.14 -18.50 43.55
N ALA A 69 -0.78 -17.71 44.08
CA ALA A 69 -1.62 -18.07 45.22
C ALA A 69 -2.58 -19.24 44.93
N LYS A 70 -2.99 -19.41 43.67
CA LYS A 70 -3.91 -20.51 43.28
C LYS A 70 -3.20 -21.81 42.98
N LEU A 71 -2.00 -21.75 42.44
CA LEU A 71 -1.28 -22.94 41.99
C LEU A 71 -0.17 -23.41 42.93
N GLY A 72 0.21 -22.59 43.92
CA GLY A 72 1.20 -22.95 44.94
C GLY A 72 2.67 -22.79 44.54
N ASP A 73 2.95 -22.59 43.24
CA ASP A 73 4.28 -22.32 42.69
C ASP A 73 4.36 -20.86 42.19
N LEU A 74 5.57 -20.30 42.14
CA LEU A 74 5.79 -18.95 41.64
C LEU A 74 5.59 -18.91 40.12
N TYR A 75 4.71 -18.02 39.68
CA TYR A 75 4.44 -17.76 38.28
C TYR A 75 4.68 -16.29 37.93
N ARG A 76 5.24 -16.01 36.74
CA ARG A 76 5.43 -14.66 36.21
C ARG A 76 4.62 -14.40 34.95
N LYS A 77 4.21 -13.17 34.81
CA LYS A 77 3.60 -12.64 33.56
C LYS A 77 4.69 -12.51 32.51
N CYS A 78 4.47 -13.13 31.36
CA CYS A 78 5.23 -12.84 30.15
C CYS A 78 4.49 -11.78 29.37
N PHE A 79 5.23 -10.74 29.03
CA PHE A 79 4.74 -9.68 28.16
C PHE A 79 5.50 -9.77 26.86
N VAL A 80 4.78 -9.72 25.74
CA VAL A 80 5.38 -9.53 24.41
C VAL A 80 5.42 -8.05 24.11
N GLU A 81 6.59 -7.55 23.75
CA GLU A 81 6.72 -6.17 23.31
C GLU A 81 5.92 -5.99 22.01
N GLU A 82 4.77 -5.36 22.12
CA GLU A 82 3.97 -4.94 20.98
C GLU A 82 4.72 -3.80 20.28
N ARG A 83 5.43 -4.11 19.19
CA ARG A 83 6.19 -3.11 18.45
C ARG A 83 5.22 -2.15 17.75
N GLU A 84 5.42 -0.87 17.95
CA GLU A 84 4.69 0.18 17.23
C GLU A 84 4.92 0.03 15.73
N VAL A 85 3.90 -0.49 15.03
CA VAL A 85 3.95 -0.66 13.58
C VAL A 85 3.55 0.65 12.91
N VAL A 86 4.42 1.15 12.06
CA VAL A 86 4.12 2.27 11.17
C VAL A 86 3.67 1.70 9.83
N VAL A 87 2.59 2.23 9.29
CA VAL A 87 2.20 2.01 7.88
C VAL A 87 2.87 3.09 7.06
N PHE A 88 3.77 2.70 6.17
CA PHE A 88 4.45 3.66 5.31
C PHE A 88 4.13 3.36 3.84
N ILE A 89 3.64 4.36 3.14
CA ILE A 89 3.26 4.24 1.74
C ILE A 89 4.37 4.87 0.91
N VAL A 90 4.89 4.13 -0.05
CA VAL A 90 5.78 4.66 -1.09
C VAL A 90 4.99 4.65 -2.39
N PHE A 91 4.63 5.83 -2.86
CA PHE A 91 3.92 6.01 -4.11
C PHE A 91 4.85 6.67 -5.14
N HIS A 92 5.28 5.88 -6.11
CA HIS A 92 6.00 6.39 -7.27
C HIS A 92 5.00 6.65 -8.39
N ASP A 93 4.75 7.93 -8.61
CA ASP A 93 3.83 8.43 -9.62
C ASP A 93 4.55 8.51 -10.98
N ASP A 94 4.75 7.32 -11.58
CA ASP A 94 5.39 7.19 -12.89
C ASP A 94 4.40 7.52 -14.00
N PRO A 95 4.83 8.16 -15.10
CA PRO A 95 3.99 8.41 -16.27
C PRO A 95 3.27 7.17 -16.82
N ALA A 96 3.89 5.98 -16.72
CA ALA A 96 3.29 4.73 -17.16
C ALA A 96 2.02 4.34 -16.39
N LEU A 97 1.81 4.89 -15.18
CA LEU A 97 0.56 4.71 -14.44
C LEU A 97 -0.64 5.44 -15.07
N GLN A 98 -0.41 6.38 -15.98
CA GLN A 98 -1.51 7.05 -16.69
C GLN A 98 -2.19 6.16 -17.72
N PHE A 99 -1.61 5.00 -18.03
CA PHE A 99 -2.24 4.04 -18.93
C PHE A 99 -3.53 3.49 -18.34
N GLY A 100 -4.54 3.32 -19.21
CA GLY A 100 -5.80 2.67 -18.91
C GLY A 100 -6.58 2.41 -20.19
N SER A 101 -7.03 1.17 -20.39
CA SER A 101 -7.84 0.76 -21.53
C SER A 101 -9.35 0.92 -21.29
N GLY A 102 -9.74 1.31 -20.09
CA GLY A 102 -11.12 1.49 -19.64
C GLY A 102 -11.41 2.90 -19.14
N PRO A 103 -12.46 3.07 -18.33
CA PRO A 103 -12.88 4.38 -17.82
C PRO A 103 -11.93 4.93 -16.73
N ARG A 104 -10.95 4.15 -16.30
CA ARG A 104 -10.02 4.50 -15.24
C ARG A 104 -8.58 4.14 -15.66
N SER A 105 -7.66 5.00 -15.26
CA SER A 105 -6.22 4.73 -15.39
C SER A 105 -5.67 3.96 -14.20
N LYS A 106 -4.51 3.33 -14.37
CA LYS A 106 -3.78 2.71 -13.25
C LYS A 106 -3.45 3.73 -12.16
N ARG A 107 -3.13 4.99 -12.55
CA ARG A 107 -2.83 6.07 -11.63
C ARG A 107 -4.00 6.41 -10.71
N GLU A 108 -5.22 6.51 -11.25
CA GLU A 108 -6.41 6.77 -10.44
C GLU A 108 -6.63 5.69 -9.40
N VAL A 109 -6.43 4.42 -9.77
CA VAL A 109 -6.51 3.30 -8.84
C VAL A 109 -5.39 3.35 -7.79
N ALA A 110 -4.16 3.67 -8.18
CA ALA A 110 -3.03 3.79 -7.25
C ALA A 110 -3.25 4.92 -6.23
N ILE A 111 -3.76 6.09 -6.67
CA ILE A 111 -4.13 7.19 -5.76
C ILE A 111 -5.24 6.75 -4.80
N GLU A 112 -6.29 6.07 -5.28
CA GLU A 112 -7.33 5.56 -4.40
C GLU A 112 -6.78 4.58 -3.35
N LEU A 113 -5.89 3.66 -3.73
CA LEU A 113 -5.25 2.72 -2.81
C LEU A 113 -4.42 3.45 -1.75
N ALA A 114 -3.62 4.46 -2.13
CA ALA A 114 -2.87 5.28 -1.20
C ALA A 114 -3.81 6.02 -0.23
N CYS A 115 -4.89 6.60 -0.73
CA CYS A 115 -5.91 7.27 0.07
C CYS A 115 -6.61 6.30 1.04
N TYR A 116 -6.95 5.09 0.60
CA TYR A 116 -7.54 4.07 1.49
C TYR A 116 -6.56 3.65 2.58
N ALA A 117 -5.29 3.48 2.27
CA ALA A 117 -4.27 3.14 3.26
C ALA A 117 -4.14 4.25 4.33
N LEU A 118 -4.07 5.52 3.90
CA LEU A 118 -4.02 6.68 4.80
C LEU A 118 -5.27 6.77 5.70
N LEU A 119 -6.46 6.67 5.10
CA LEU A 119 -7.72 6.78 5.84
C LEU A 119 -7.95 5.60 6.78
N LEU A 120 -7.59 4.38 6.37
CA LEU A 120 -7.73 3.19 7.20
C LEU A 120 -6.81 3.27 8.42
N ALA A 121 -5.54 3.67 8.23
CA ALA A 121 -4.61 3.90 9.32
C ALA A 121 -5.12 4.98 10.29
N ALA A 122 -5.64 6.10 9.77
CA ALA A 122 -6.25 7.15 10.58
C ALA A 122 -7.44 6.66 11.41
N THR A 123 -8.27 5.76 10.85
CA THR A 123 -9.42 5.19 11.58
C THR A 123 -8.99 4.22 12.69
N LYS A 124 -7.89 3.52 12.49
CA LYS A 124 -7.30 2.58 13.46
C LYS A 124 -6.37 3.27 14.47
N ARG A 125 -6.17 4.59 14.35
CA ARG A 125 -5.22 5.39 15.15
C ARG A 125 -3.76 4.92 15.02
N GLU A 126 -3.42 4.30 13.89
CA GLU A 126 -2.06 3.88 13.58
C GLU A 126 -1.23 5.06 13.08
N ARG A 127 0.09 4.98 13.25
CA ARG A 127 1.00 5.94 12.62
C ARG A 127 1.11 5.62 11.14
N VAL A 128 0.89 6.62 10.30
CA VAL A 128 1.03 6.48 8.85
C VAL A 128 1.90 7.57 8.27
N GLY A 129 2.78 7.19 7.36
CA GLY A 129 3.59 8.11 6.57
C GLY A 129 3.45 7.82 5.07
N LEU A 130 3.86 8.76 4.27
CA LEU A 130 3.84 8.66 2.81
C LEU A 130 5.09 9.29 2.22
N LEU A 131 5.63 8.65 1.20
CA LEU A 131 6.53 9.24 0.23
C LEU A 131 5.82 9.22 -1.13
N HIS A 132 5.45 10.38 -1.64
CA HIS A 132 4.93 10.54 -3.01
C HIS A 132 6.03 11.15 -3.87
N ARG A 133 6.45 10.45 -4.90
CA ARG A 133 7.51 10.87 -5.80
C ARG A 133 7.02 10.80 -7.24
N SER A 134 7.19 11.89 -7.97
CA SER A 134 6.98 11.98 -9.41
C SER A 134 8.28 12.41 -10.11
N SER A 135 8.22 12.60 -11.43
CA SER A 135 9.36 13.10 -12.21
C SER A 135 9.86 14.47 -11.74
N SER A 136 8.97 15.33 -11.29
CA SER A 136 9.26 16.73 -10.93
C SER A 136 9.21 17.01 -9.43
N THR A 137 8.50 16.20 -8.66
CA THR A 137 8.23 16.50 -7.25
C THR A 137 8.48 15.30 -6.35
N GLU A 138 8.92 15.60 -5.14
CA GLU A 138 8.95 14.64 -4.05
C GLU A 138 8.29 15.29 -2.83
N HIS A 139 7.31 14.61 -2.28
CA HIS A 139 6.64 15.03 -1.07
C HIS A 139 6.65 13.90 -0.04
N ARG A 140 6.93 14.25 1.22
CA ARG A 140 7.01 13.29 2.30
C ARG A 140 6.16 13.71 3.49
N LEU A 141 5.21 12.86 3.86
CA LEU A 141 4.53 12.91 5.14
C LEU A 141 5.31 12.03 6.14
N GLN A 142 5.85 12.66 7.20
CA GLN A 142 6.46 11.90 8.29
C GLN A 142 5.39 11.08 9.04
N PRO A 143 5.74 9.89 9.56
CA PRO A 143 4.78 9.05 10.27
C PRO A 143 4.04 9.80 11.38
N THR A 144 2.74 9.93 11.25
CA THR A 144 1.86 10.71 12.15
C THR A 144 0.55 9.99 12.44
N ARG A 145 -0.10 10.33 13.58
CA ARG A 145 -1.48 9.96 13.92
C ARG A 145 -2.43 11.15 13.79
N ASP A 146 -1.90 12.31 13.44
CA ASP A 146 -2.71 13.52 13.31
C ASP A 146 -3.67 13.41 12.13
N ARG A 147 -4.95 13.25 12.44
CA ARG A 147 -6.02 13.09 11.44
C ARG A 147 -6.12 14.28 10.48
N ARG A 148 -5.80 15.51 10.95
CA ARG A 148 -5.86 16.70 10.09
C ARG A 148 -4.78 16.64 9.04
N ARG A 149 -3.55 16.28 9.43
CA ARG A 149 -2.44 16.08 8.49
C ARG A 149 -2.70 14.96 7.51
N ILE A 150 -3.24 13.83 7.98
CA ILE A 150 -3.58 12.70 7.11
C ILE A 150 -4.67 13.09 6.10
N LEU A 151 -5.73 13.80 6.52
CA LEU A 151 -6.77 14.28 5.62
C LEU A 151 -6.24 15.30 4.60
N ALA A 152 -5.38 16.22 5.03
CA ALA A 152 -4.73 17.16 4.11
C ALA A 152 -3.91 16.43 3.05
N GLU A 153 -3.25 15.34 3.42
CA GLU A 153 -2.48 14.51 2.51
C GLU A 153 -3.37 13.76 1.51
N VAL A 154 -4.49 13.21 1.95
CA VAL A 154 -5.49 12.60 1.04
C VAL A 154 -6.01 13.61 0.03
N VAL A 155 -6.34 14.83 0.46
CA VAL A 155 -6.77 15.91 -0.43
C VAL A 155 -5.68 16.26 -1.43
N ARG A 156 -4.43 16.40 -0.97
CA ARG A 156 -3.28 16.69 -1.83
C ARG A 156 -3.09 15.61 -2.90
N LEU A 157 -3.21 14.33 -2.55
CA LEU A 157 -3.12 13.22 -3.51
C LEU A 157 -4.24 13.29 -4.56
N LEU A 158 -5.48 13.54 -4.13
CA LEU A 158 -6.63 13.65 -5.03
C LEU A 158 -6.52 14.84 -6.00
N GLN A 159 -5.82 15.91 -5.60
CA GLN A 159 -5.56 17.09 -6.40
C GLN A 159 -4.24 17.02 -7.18
N SER A 160 -3.46 15.94 -7.00
CA SER A 160 -2.14 15.85 -7.62
C SER A 160 -2.23 15.80 -9.14
N VAL A 161 -1.46 16.68 -9.78
CA VAL A 161 -1.36 16.73 -11.23
C VAL A 161 -0.61 15.50 -11.74
N SER A 162 -1.06 14.94 -12.86
CA SER A 162 -0.38 13.84 -13.51
C SER A 162 1.01 14.27 -14.01
N PRO A 163 2.04 13.41 -13.83
CA PRO A 163 3.37 13.70 -14.34
C PRO A 163 3.35 13.77 -15.87
N PRO A 164 4.21 14.61 -16.50
CA PRO A 164 4.28 14.70 -17.95
C PRO A 164 4.70 13.36 -18.58
N LEU A 165 3.98 12.92 -19.61
CA LEU A 165 4.20 11.61 -20.24
C LEU A 165 5.58 11.46 -20.87
N ARG A 166 6.14 12.54 -21.40
CA ARG A 166 7.44 12.56 -22.08
C ARG A 166 8.67 12.56 -21.16
N GLN A 167 8.48 12.65 -19.87
CA GLN A 167 9.58 12.66 -18.90
C GLN A 167 9.56 11.38 -18.07
N PRO A 168 10.29 10.34 -18.49
CA PRO A 168 10.41 9.15 -17.65
C PRO A 168 11.00 9.54 -16.30
N CYS A 169 10.36 9.07 -15.24
CA CYS A 169 10.85 9.32 -13.89
C CYS A 169 11.99 8.37 -13.57
N GLU A 170 13.24 8.73 -13.91
CA GLU A 170 14.41 7.92 -13.53
C GLU A 170 14.45 7.66 -12.02
N ARG A 171 14.04 8.65 -11.21
CA ARG A 171 13.94 8.50 -9.76
C ARG A 171 12.84 7.52 -9.34
N CYS A 172 11.73 7.42 -10.11
CA CYS A 172 10.66 6.48 -9.85
C CYS A 172 11.04 5.04 -10.22
N ARG A 173 11.95 4.88 -11.17
CA ARG A 173 12.45 3.58 -11.63
C ARG A 173 13.48 2.99 -10.68
N GLN A 174 14.09 3.80 -9.83
CA GLN A 174 15.04 3.34 -8.81
C GLN A 174 14.33 3.16 -7.47
N PRO A 175 14.54 2.03 -6.80
CA PRO A 175 13.95 1.82 -5.49
C PRO A 175 14.55 2.79 -4.48
N THR A 176 13.68 3.51 -3.82
CA THR A 176 14.07 4.43 -2.76
C THR A 176 14.05 3.72 -1.43
N VAL A 177 15.18 3.63 -0.79
CA VAL A 177 15.26 3.18 0.60
C VAL A 177 14.67 4.28 1.49
N VAL A 178 13.57 3.99 2.15
CA VAL A 178 12.96 4.91 3.11
C VAL A 178 13.66 4.76 4.44
N THR A 179 14.20 5.88 4.95
CA THR A 179 14.85 5.94 6.26
C THR A 179 13.93 6.59 7.30
N GLY A 180 14.21 6.38 8.58
CA GLY A 180 13.48 7.05 9.67
C GLY A 180 12.12 6.43 10.02
N ILE A 181 11.87 5.18 9.61
CA ILE A 181 10.74 4.39 10.09
C ILE A 181 11.23 3.20 10.95
N PRO A 182 10.47 2.77 11.97
CA PRO A 182 10.84 1.63 12.81
C PRO A 182 10.97 0.32 12.02
N ARG A 183 11.87 -0.55 12.44
CA ARG A 183 11.97 -1.92 11.89
C ARG A 183 10.66 -2.67 12.12
N GLY A 184 10.29 -3.53 11.17
CA GLY A 184 9.03 -4.28 11.22
C GLY A 184 7.81 -3.49 10.75
N SER A 185 7.97 -2.21 10.38
CA SER A 185 6.89 -1.41 9.78
C SER A 185 6.38 -2.04 8.49
N LEU A 186 5.08 -1.88 8.23
CA LEU A 186 4.48 -2.24 6.94
C LEU A 186 4.79 -1.16 5.91
N VAL A 187 5.45 -1.54 4.83
CA VAL A 187 5.71 -0.64 3.70
C VAL A 187 4.93 -1.10 2.49
N LEU A 188 4.01 -0.27 2.04
CA LEU A 188 3.23 -0.48 0.82
C LEU A 188 3.93 0.25 -0.33
N TRP A 189 4.44 -0.52 -1.28
CA TRP A 189 5.10 0.01 -2.47
C TRP A 189 4.11 0.07 -3.63
N LEU A 190 3.59 1.24 -3.91
CA LEU A 190 2.66 1.51 -5.03
C LEU A 190 3.46 2.12 -6.18
N ALA A 191 3.77 1.33 -7.18
CA ALA A 191 4.58 1.79 -8.31
C ALA A 191 4.50 0.82 -9.49
N GLU A 192 5.03 1.24 -10.63
CA GLU A 192 5.45 0.32 -11.67
C GLU A 192 6.63 -0.54 -11.19
N ILE A 193 6.88 -1.63 -11.88
CA ILE A 193 7.98 -2.55 -11.54
C ILE A 193 9.30 -1.82 -11.79
N PRO A 194 10.19 -1.72 -10.78
CA PRO A 194 11.48 -1.09 -10.97
C PRO A 194 12.29 -1.76 -12.07
N GLU A 195 13.11 -0.98 -12.76
CA GLU A 195 14.02 -1.51 -13.78
C GLU A 195 15.22 -2.25 -13.16
N GLY A 196 15.82 -3.13 -13.93
CA GLY A 196 16.99 -3.90 -13.52
C GLY A 196 16.71 -4.94 -12.44
N SER A 197 17.74 -5.23 -11.64
CA SER A 197 17.71 -6.23 -10.58
C SER A 197 17.80 -5.58 -9.19
N PRO A 198 17.20 -6.20 -8.16
CA PRO A 198 17.25 -5.65 -6.81
C PRO A 198 18.68 -5.55 -6.28
N SER A 199 19.04 -4.35 -5.83
CA SER A 199 20.34 -4.06 -5.23
C SER A 199 20.53 -4.79 -3.88
N PRO A 200 21.77 -4.98 -3.40
CA PRO A 200 22.03 -5.50 -2.06
C PRO A 200 21.35 -4.67 -0.96
N GLN A 201 21.29 -3.34 -1.14
CA GLN A 201 20.59 -2.44 -0.21
C GLN A 201 19.09 -2.70 -0.17
N TRP A 202 18.44 -2.92 -1.32
CA TRP A 202 17.04 -3.31 -1.40
C TRP A 202 16.77 -4.62 -0.66
N ARG A 203 17.60 -5.63 -0.87
CA ARG A 203 17.48 -6.93 -0.20
C ARG A 203 17.65 -6.82 1.33
N ALA A 204 18.57 -5.98 1.79
CA ALA A 204 18.74 -5.70 3.21
C ALA A 204 17.50 -4.98 3.77
N TRP A 205 17.02 -3.97 3.06
CA TRP A 205 15.84 -3.19 3.45
C TRP A 205 14.57 -4.05 3.51
N SER A 206 14.32 -4.91 2.51
CA SER A 206 13.18 -5.82 2.47
C SER A 206 13.16 -6.86 3.61
N ARG A 207 14.29 -7.10 4.28
CA ARG A 207 14.36 -7.94 5.49
C ARG A 207 13.99 -7.19 6.76
N HIS A 208 14.16 -5.86 6.78
CA HIS A 208 13.88 -5.02 7.94
C HIS A 208 12.41 -4.62 8.06
N TYR A 209 11.67 -4.70 6.96
CA TYR A 209 10.28 -4.24 6.85
C TYR A 209 9.37 -5.31 6.26
N ASP A 210 8.08 -5.25 6.61
CA ASP A 210 7.05 -6.00 5.88
C ASP A 210 6.76 -5.23 4.57
N LEU A 211 7.67 -5.41 3.60
CA LEU A 211 7.60 -4.71 2.32
C LEU A 211 6.68 -5.44 1.36
N ARG A 212 5.56 -4.81 1.02
CA ARG A 212 4.58 -5.34 0.08
C ARG A 212 4.56 -4.51 -1.19
N GLY A 213 4.88 -5.16 -2.31
CA GLY A 213 4.70 -4.57 -3.63
C GLY A 213 3.24 -4.63 -4.05
N VAL A 214 2.75 -3.52 -4.55
CA VAL A 214 1.39 -3.39 -5.10
C VAL A 214 1.51 -2.83 -6.49
N ARG A 215 1.24 -3.66 -7.49
CA ARG A 215 1.20 -3.31 -8.91
C ARG A 215 -0.25 -3.16 -9.34
N VAL A 216 -0.56 -2.08 -10.02
CA VAL A 216 -1.85 -1.91 -10.69
C VAL A 216 -1.70 -2.37 -12.13
N GLU A 217 -2.60 -3.22 -12.59
CA GLU A 217 -2.55 -3.84 -13.90
C GLU A 217 -3.83 -3.61 -14.69
N ASP A 218 -3.67 -3.21 -15.94
CA ASP A 218 -4.77 -3.05 -16.89
C ASP A 218 -5.05 -4.34 -17.66
N ALA A 219 -6.26 -4.49 -18.17
CA ALA A 219 -6.66 -5.66 -18.94
C ALA A 219 -5.77 -5.88 -20.18
N TRP A 220 -5.36 -4.81 -20.85
CA TRP A 220 -4.50 -4.88 -22.04
C TRP A 220 -3.05 -5.24 -21.72
N GLU A 221 -2.60 -5.02 -20.49
CA GLU A 221 -1.29 -5.52 -20.04
C GLU A 221 -1.29 -7.03 -19.86
N ARG A 222 -2.46 -7.64 -19.58
CA ARG A 222 -2.62 -9.10 -19.48
C ARG A 222 -2.77 -9.77 -20.83
N SER A 223 -3.55 -9.17 -21.71
CA SER A 223 -3.80 -9.72 -23.04
C SER A 223 -4.15 -8.62 -24.03
N VAL A 224 -3.53 -8.66 -25.20
CA VAL A 224 -3.91 -7.79 -26.29
C VAL A 224 -5.31 -8.16 -26.77
N PRO A 225 -6.27 -7.23 -26.88
CA PRO A 225 -7.61 -7.50 -27.40
C PRO A 225 -7.54 -8.10 -28.81
N ASN A 226 -8.46 -9.00 -29.13
CA ASN A 226 -8.52 -9.61 -30.46
C ASN A 226 -8.95 -8.62 -31.55
N ASP A 227 -9.80 -7.68 -31.17
CA ASP A 227 -10.27 -6.59 -32.03
C ASP A 227 -9.86 -5.26 -31.43
N LEU A 228 -8.76 -4.71 -31.91
CA LEU A 228 -8.24 -3.40 -31.55
C LEU A 228 -8.61 -2.44 -32.64
N SER A 229 -9.88 -2.10 -32.74
CA SER A 229 -10.38 -1.04 -33.62
C SER A 229 -10.19 0.35 -33.01
N ALA A 230 -9.96 0.43 -31.70
CA ALA A 230 -9.77 1.69 -31.00
C ALA A 230 -8.41 2.34 -31.31
N PRO A 231 -8.37 3.63 -31.57
CA PRO A 231 -7.12 4.37 -31.72
C PRO A 231 -6.40 4.42 -30.36
N ILE A 232 -5.10 4.09 -30.35
CA ILE A 232 -4.22 4.18 -29.17
C ILE A 232 -3.40 5.45 -29.31
N PHE A 233 -3.41 6.27 -28.29
CA PHE A 233 -2.51 7.42 -28.23
C PHE A 233 -1.13 6.96 -27.71
N ASP A 234 -0.10 7.12 -28.56
CA ASP A 234 1.30 6.95 -28.16
C ASP A 234 1.83 8.28 -27.62
N PRO A 235 2.03 8.41 -26.30
CA PRO A 235 2.49 9.66 -25.69
C PRO A 235 3.95 9.98 -26.00
N ILE A 236 4.74 8.99 -26.43
CA ILE A 236 6.16 9.18 -26.78
C ILE A 236 6.30 9.78 -28.17
N ALA A 237 5.60 9.19 -29.13
CA ALA A 237 5.60 9.67 -30.51
C ALA A 237 4.60 10.81 -30.76
N ASP A 238 3.74 11.15 -29.79
CA ASP A 238 2.67 12.15 -29.87
C ASP A 238 1.73 11.92 -31.05
N GLN A 239 1.37 10.68 -31.26
CA GLN A 239 0.53 10.27 -32.38
C GLN A 239 -0.52 9.24 -32.00
N ILE A 240 -1.60 9.25 -32.77
CA ILE A 240 -2.63 8.20 -32.66
C ILE A 240 -2.25 7.05 -33.58
N VAL A 241 -2.01 5.89 -33.00
CA VAL A 241 -1.69 4.66 -33.71
C VAL A 241 -2.95 3.79 -33.79
N ARG A 242 -3.28 3.33 -34.98
CA ARG A 242 -4.28 2.28 -35.16
C ARG A 242 -3.53 0.96 -35.39
N MET A 243 -3.55 0.10 -34.39
CA MET A 243 -2.90 -1.20 -34.47
C MET A 243 -3.94 -2.29 -34.74
N LYS A 244 -3.66 -3.15 -35.70
CA LYS A 244 -4.31 -4.47 -35.80
C LYS A 244 -3.34 -5.46 -35.18
N PRO A 245 -3.70 -6.08 -34.03
CA PRO A 245 -2.81 -7.04 -33.40
C PRO A 245 -2.73 -8.31 -34.24
N ASP A 246 -1.67 -8.43 -35.01
CA ASP A 246 -1.31 -9.67 -35.68
C ASP A 246 -0.59 -10.66 -34.77
N ALA A 247 -0.19 -11.81 -35.30
CA ALA A 247 0.50 -12.83 -34.53
C ALA A 247 1.85 -12.33 -33.96
N SER A 248 2.56 -11.45 -34.67
CA SER A 248 3.85 -10.91 -34.26
C SER A 248 3.71 -9.97 -33.07
N VAL A 249 2.73 -9.05 -33.10
CA VAL A 249 2.41 -8.14 -32.01
C VAL A 249 2.01 -8.93 -30.75
N ARG A 250 1.23 -9.98 -30.89
CA ARG A 250 0.84 -10.84 -29.76
C ARG A 250 2.03 -11.58 -29.17
N ALA A 251 2.93 -12.08 -30.01
CA ALA A 251 4.16 -12.75 -29.57
C ALA A 251 5.07 -11.78 -28.81
N MET A 252 5.27 -10.56 -29.32
CA MET A 252 6.04 -9.50 -28.65
C MET A 252 5.42 -9.11 -27.31
N HIS A 253 4.10 -8.95 -27.27
CA HIS A 253 3.37 -8.66 -26.03
C HIS A 253 3.55 -9.80 -25.00
N GLY A 254 3.46 -11.05 -25.45
CA GLY A 254 3.73 -12.22 -24.59
C GLY A 254 5.12 -12.19 -23.98
N GLN A 255 6.15 -11.92 -24.80
CA GLN A 255 7.53 -11.80 -24.32
C GLN A 255 7.69 -10.65 -23.31
N TRP A 256 7.12 -9.47 -23.60
CA TRP A 256 7.12 -8.32 -22.70
C TRP A 256 6.46 -8.64 -21.35
N ARG A 257 5.29 -9.31 -21.39
CA ARG A 257 4.58 -9.71 -20.18
C ARG A 257 5.38 -10.68 -19.33
N ASP A 258 6.00 -11.69 -19.95
CA ASP A 258 6.79 -12.70 -19.26
C ASP A 258 8.06 -12.09 -18.66
N GLU A 259 8.70 -11.13 -19.35
CA GLU A 259 9.84 -10.38 -18.83
C GLU A 259 9.42 -9.49 -17.64
N ARG A 260 8.27 -8.81 -17.76
CA ARG A 260 7.69 -7.99 -16.69
C ARG A 260 7.37 -8.82 -15.45
N GLU A 261 6.83 -10.02 -15.61
CA GLU A 261 6.54 -10.93 -14.50
C GLU A 261 7.81 -11.47 -13.85
N ARG A 262 8.83 -11.83 -14.64
CA ARG A 262 10.14 -12.23 -14.12
C ARG A 262 10.79 -11.12 -13.29
N ARG A 263 10.75 -9.87 -13.75
CA ARG A 263 11.20 -8.71 -12.96
C ARG A 263 10.41 -8.57 -11.68
N TRP A 264 9.09 -8.63 -11.73
CA TRP A 264 8.23 -8.53 -10.55
C TRP A 264 8.59 -9.56 -9.50
N ILE A 265 8.81 -10.81 -9.91
CA ILE A 265 9.26 -11.90 -9.04
C ILE A 265 10.65 -11.62 -8.45
N SER A 266 11.57 -11.07 -9.23
CA SER A 266 12.92 -10.77 -8.75
C SER A 266 12.95 -9.71 -7.64
N TRP A 267 12.09 -8.69 -7.74
CA TRP A 267 11.97 -7.63 -6.73
C TRP A 267 11.23 -8.08 -5.47
N TRP A 268 10.21 -8.92 -5.61
CA TRP A 268 9.43 -9.50 -4.52
C TRP A 268 9.37 -11.03 -4.65
N PRO A 269 10.41 -11.76 -4.24
CA PRO A 269 10.44 -13.23 -4.37
C PRO A 269 9.32 -13.93 -3.59
N ASP A 270 8.96 -13.41 -2.42
CA ASP A 270 7.85 -13.95 -1.63
C ASP A 270 6.51 -13.58 -2.27
N SER A 271 5.79 -14.59 -2.75
CA SER A 271 4.47 -14.42 -3.38
C SER A 271 3.43 -13.75 -2.48
N ARG A 272 3.59 -13.87 -1.16
CA ARG A 272 2.69 -13.25 -0.16
C ARG A 272 2.85 -11.73 -0.10
N ARG A 273 4.00 -11.22 -0.55
CA ARG A 273 4.34 -9.79 -0.58
C ARG A 273 4.12 -9.16 -1.95
N ARG A 274 3.72 -9.97 -2.94
CA ARG A 274 3.36 -9.50 -4.29
C ARG A 274 1.85 -9.38 -4.42
N ASN A 275 1.39 -8.19 -4.77
CA ASN A 275 -0.03 -7.92 -4.93
C ASN A 275 -0.27 -7.26 -6.28
N VAL A 276 -1.22 -7.80 -7.02
CA VAL A 276 -1.67 -7.22 -8.29
C VAL A 276 -3.10 -6.74 -8.11
N MET A 277 -3.34 -5.50 -8.45
CA MET A 277 -4.64 -4.84 -8.40
C MET A 277 -5.15 -4.61 -9.81
N ASP A 278 -6.33 -5.13 -10.11
CA ASP A 278 -6.98 -4.94 -11.40
C ASP A 278 -7.63 -3.56 -11.47
N VAL A 279 -7.36 -2.78 -12.53
CA VAL A 279 -7.97 -1.47 -12.77
C VAL A 279 -9.50 -1.56 -12.81
N ALA A 280 -10.05 -2.62 -13.40
CA ALA A 280 -11.50 -2.79 -13.56
C ALA A 280 -12.21 -3.17 -12.26
N ALA A 281 -11.51 -3.78 -11.31
CA ALA A 281 -12.11 -4.25 -10.06
C ALA A 281 -12.17 -3.14 -9.00
N ASP A 282 -13.02 -3.33 -8.00
CA ASP A 282 -13.15 -2.39 -6.87
C ASP A 282 -11.86 -2.32 -6.05
N PRO A 283 -11.17 -1.16 -5.99
CA PRO A 283 -9.87 -1.03 -5.32
C PRO A 283 -9.94 -1.29 -3.82
N LEU A 284 -11.02 -0.86 -3.15
CA LEU A 284 -11.18 -1.06 -1.70
C LEU A 284 -11.32 -2.56 -1.38
N ASN A 285 -12.10 -3.29 -2.17
CA ASN A 285 -12.27 -4.73 -1.99
C ASN A 285 -10.95 -5.48 -2.17
N GLN A 286 -10.20 -5.14 -3.21
CA GLN A 286 -8.89 -5.73 -3.47
C GLN A 286 -7.91 -5.41 -2.35
N PHE A 287 -7.87 -4.15 -1.89
CA PHE A 287 -7.01 -3.69 -0.81
C PHE A 287 -7.29 -4.43 0.51
N ILE A 288 -8.57 -4.58 0.88
CA ILE A 288 -8.95 -5.33 2.09
C ILE A 288 -8.57 -6.82 1.97
N LYS A 289 -8.75 -7.43 0.80
CA LYS A 289 -8.31 -8.82 0.56
C LYS A 289 -6.81 -8.98 0.76
N MET A 290 -6.02 -8.05 0.22
CA MET A 290 -4.57 -8.00 0.38
C MET A 290 -4.15 -7.93 1.86
N LEU A 291 -4.76 -7.04 2.64
CA LEU A 291 -4.46 -6.89 4.05
C LEU A 291 -4.79 -8.17 4.84
N ARG A 292 -5.96 -8.75 4.62
CA ARG A 292 -6.41 -10.01 5.28
C ARG A 292 -5.56 -11.22 4.93
N ALA A 293 -5.07 -11.30 3.70
CA ALA A 293 -4.18 -12.40 3.28
C ALA A 293 -2.85 -12.39 4.06
N GLY A 294 -2.42 -11.21 4.49
CA GLY A 294 -1.24 -11.04 5.33
C GLY A 294 -1.44 -11.43 6.80
N GLU A 295 -2.69 -11.40 7.31
CA GLU A 295 -3.00 -11.72 8.71
C GLU A 295 -3.09 -13.22 8.99
N LYS A 296 -3.68 -14.00 8.08
CA LYS A 296 -3.95 -15.43 8.29
C LYS A 296 -2.70 -16.32 8.40
N ARG A 297 -1.50 -15.77 8.26
CA ARG A 297 -0.24 -16.52 8.13
C ARG A 297 0.91 -16.00 9.01
N ARG A 298 0.58 -15.22 10.05
CA ARG A 298 1.53 -14.85 11.14
C ARG A 298 1.32 -15.70 12.38
#